data_315975fcb1966cc6f705d94a3758e305
#
_entry.id   315975fcb1966cc6f705d94a3758e305
#
_cell.length_a   1.000
_cell.length_b   1.000
_cell.length_c   1.000
_cell.angle_alpha   90.00
_cell.angle_beta   90.00
_cell.angle_gamma   90.00
#
_symmetry.space_group_name_H-M   'P 1'
#
loop_
_entity.id
_entity.type
_entity.pdbx_description
1 polymer ?
#
loop_
_entity_poly.entity_id
_entity_poly.type
_entity_poly.pdbx_seq_one_letter_code
_entity_poly.pdbx_strand_id
1 'polypeptide(L)'
;SIIAYLFCGFVMVLVMGCFAELGSFYTGTGGSYNYIESSFGNYPGFLTAILIVMASFTGDAAVANAIVDILSTFLPVFKDFWAQSLFFILLFFGFGYINIIGLKKGVGFVKIITVLKLAPLLLIIIFGYTEVSISNLYWESTPSSAQIGEMSLILFFAFVGAEKGLSLSGEVKNPKKTIPKAIALSIIAILIIYILIQLISQGVLGDTLSNYNKNPLAEVANTVLGPVGFTIITFGAALSMIGSISSKILSMPRVVFAAAKNNVIPIKKLGTVHKKYATPYMAILLYVCLGFCFSIIGGFKELAIISSASTLLIYLGISFATIKLKASKLKNTTDGFKVPGGYIIPIASVVVILWLLSKLSQEKIMMFIGVLLFLSIVFFSLKLFSKKTTNE
;
A
#
# COMPACT_ATOMS: atom_id res chain seq x y z
N SER A 1 12.15 16.82 -3.61
CA SER A 1 11.55 15.63 -2.94
C SER A 1 10.86 15.99 -1.62
N ILE A 2 11.43 16.82 -0.73
CA ILE A 2 10.83 17.16 0.59
C ILE A 2 9.41 17.72 0.46
N ILE A 3 9.17 18.66 -0.49
CA ILE A 3 7.81 19.20 -0.73
C ILE A 3 6.83 18.08 -1.08
N ALA A 4 7.25 17.11 -1.90
CA ALA A 4 6.37 15.99 -2.27
C ALA A 4 6.07 15.06 -1.07
N TYR A 5 7.03 14.88 -0.13
CA TYR A 5 6.75 14.17 1.12
C TYR A 5 5.74 14.91 2.00
N LEU A 6 5.92 16.22 2.18
CA LEU A 6 4.98 17.05 2.93
C LEU A 6 3.59 17.04 2.30
N PHE A 7 3.53 17.12 0.97
CA PHE A 7 2.28 17.04 0.24
C PHE A 7 1.61 15.68 0.39
N CYS A 8 2.34 14.57 0.24
CA CYS A 8 1.81 13.23 0.50
C CYS A 8 1.32 13.06 1.94
N GLY A 9 2.09 13.56 2.91
CA GLY A 9 1.67 13.56 4.31
C GLY A 9 0.37 14.33 4.53
N PHE A 10 0.22 15.50 3.92
CA PHE A 10 -1.02 16.27 3.94
C PHE A 10 -2.21 15.49 3.35
N VAL A 11 -2.02 14.88 2.18
CA VAL A 11 -3.04 14.01 1.57
C VAL A 11 -3.44 12.88 2.53
N MET A 12 -2.45 12.23 3.15
CA MET A 12 -2.71 11.14 4.10
C MET A 12 -3.48 11.61 5.33
N VAL A 13 -3.20 12.80 5.86
CA VAL A 13 -3.98 13.37 6.98
C VAL A 13 -5.44 13.55 6.59
N LEU A 14 -5.73 14.10 5.41
CA LEU A 14 -7.11 14.26 4.92
C LEU A 14 -7.83 12.91 4.78
N VAL A 15 -7.19 11.96 4.09
CA VAL A 15 -7.77 10.65 3.81
C VAL A 15 -7.97 9.84 5.10
N MET A 16 -6.95 9.80 5.96
CA MET A 16 -7.03 9.05 7.21
C MET A 16 -8.01 9.66 8.20
N GLY A 17 -8.26 10.97 8.12
CA GLY A 17 -9.39 11.60 8.79
C GLY A 17 -10.73 10.99 8.36
N CYS A 18 -10.95 10.81 7.05
CA CYS A 18 -12.13 10.14 6.52
C CYS A 18 -12.24 8.68 7.01
N PHE A 19 -11.13 7.96 7.00
CA PHE A 19 -11.09 6.59 7.55
C PHE A 19 -11.40 6.54 9.04
N ALA A 20 -10.87 7.45 9.84
CA ALA A 20 -11.10 7.52 11.27
C ALA A 20 -12.59 7.75 11.58
N GLU A 21 -13.25 8.62 10.82
CA GLU A 21 -14.70 8.86 10.95
C GLU A 21 -15.49 7.61 10.57
N LEU A 22 -15.29 7.05 9.37
CA LEU A 22 -15.99 5.83 8.93
C LEU A 22 -15.75 4.64 9.86
N GLY A 23 -14.48 4.40 10.27
CA GLY A 23 -14.13 3.31 11.17
C GLY A 23 -14.70 3.43 12.58
N SER A 24 -15.08 4.63 13.01
CA SER A 24 -15.78 4.84 14.28
C SER A 24 -17.27 4.53 14.20
N PHE A 25 -17.88 4.62 13.01
CA PHE A 25 -19.29 4.33 12.77
C PHE A 25 -19.53 2.88 12.34
N TYR A 26 -18.66 2.35 11.46
CA TYR A 26 -18.74 0.98 10.95
C TYR A 26 -17.76 0.08 11.68
N THR A 27 -18.21 -0.65 12.69
CA THR A 27 -17.38 -1.50 13.57
C THR A 27 -17.13 -2.92 13.02
N GLY A 28 -17.48 -3.20 11.76
CA GLY A 28 -17.29 -4.51 11.13
C GLY A 28 -15.85 -4.76 10.69
N THR A 29 -15.45 -6.03 10.58
CA THR A 29 -14.21 -6.46 9.93
C THR A 29 -14.33 -6.30 8.43
N GLY A 30 -13.30 -5.74 7.75
CA GLY A 30 -13.30 -5.56 6.28
C GLY A 30 -12.72 -4.24 5.80
N GLY A 31 -12.55 -3.25 6.69
CA GLY A 31 -11.89 -1.98 6.35
C GLY A 31 -12.55 -1.25 5.19
N SER A 32 -11.72 -0.75 4.24
CA SER A 32 -12.15 0.07 3.09
C SER A 32 -13.28 -0.54 2.28
N TYR A 33 -13.23 -1.87 2.06
CA TYR A 33 -14.25 -2.59 1.32
C TYR A 33 -15.61 -2.46 1.99
N ASN A 34 -15.68 -2.76 3.30
CA ASN A 34 -16.93 -2.73 4.06
C ASN A 34 -17.55 -1.32 4.12
N TYR A 35 -16.71 -0.28 4.26
CA TYR A 35 -17.17 1.10 4.32
C TYR A 35 -17.83 1.56 3.01
N ILE A 36 -17.21 1.20 1.87
CA ILE A 36 -17.73 1.57 0.54
C ILE A 36 -18.96 0.74 0.21
N GLU A 37 -18.96 -0.57 0.49
CA GLU A 37 -20.11 -1.44 0.25
C GLU A 37 -21.32 -1.01 1.08
N SER A 38 -21.14 -0.76 2.38
CA SER A 38 -22.21 -0.28 3.27
C SER A 38 -22.74 1.08 2.85
N SER A 39 -21.90 1.92 2.24
CA SER A 39 -22.31 3.25 1.78
C SER A 39 -23.01 3.23 0.43
N PHE A 40 -22.53 2.44 -0.55
CA PHE A 40 -22.93 2.53 -1.95
C PHE A 40 -23.47 1.23 -2.55
N GLY A 41 -23.43 0.13 -1.78
CA GLY A 41 -23.93 -1.19 -2.20
C GLY A 41 -22.87 -2.06 -2.89
N ASN A 42 -23.33 -3.22 -3.39
CA ASN A 42 -22.48 -4.32 -3.81
C ASN A 42 -21.56 -4.00 -5.00
N TYR A 43 -21.99 -3.17 -5.96
CA TYR A 43 -21.19 -2.87 -7.14
C TYR A 43 -19.93 -2.05 -6.80
N PRO A 44 -20.01 -0.91 -6.11
CA PRO A 44 -18.81 -0.21 -5.64
C PRO A 44 -17.97 -1.04 -4.66
N GLY A 45 -18.60 -1.89 -3.84
CA GLY A 45 -17.92 -2.86 -3.00
C GLY A 45 -17.07 -3.85 -3.82
N PHE A 46 -17.63 -4.41 -4.88
CA PHE A 46 -16.92 -5.29 -5.82
C PHE A 46 -15.70 -4.60 -6.45
N LEU A 47 -15.88 -3.40 -6.99
CA LEU A 47 -14.78 -2.63 -7.58
C LEU A 47 -13.68 -2.37 -6.54
N THR A 48 -14.07 -1.99 -5.32
CA THR A 48 -13.12 -1.74 -4.22
C THR A 48 -12.34 -3.01 -3.85
N ALA A 49 -13.01 -4.17 -3.75
CA ALA A 49 -12.34 -5.43 -3.43
C ALA A 49 -11.26 -5.78 -4.48
N ILE A 50 -11.58 -5.62 -5.78
CA ILE A 50 -10.61 -5.87 -6.85
C ILE A 50 -9.47 -4.84 -6.81
N LEU A 51 -9.76 -3.55 -6.61
CA LEU A 51 -8.74 -2.51 -6.49
C LEU A 51 -7.79 -2.75 -5.32
N ILE A 52 -8.28 -3.24 -4.16
CA ILE A 52 -7.44 -3.62 -3.01
C ILE A 52 -6.47 -4.73 -3.39
N VAL A 53 -6.95 -5.76 -4.09
CA VAL A 53 -6.12 -6.88 -4.54
C VAL A 53 -5.10 -6.40 -5.58
N MET A 54 -5.53 -5.56 -6.54
CA MET A 54 -4.67 -4.99 -7.57
C MET A 54 -3.57 -4.11 -6.96
N ALA A 55 -3.91 -3.20 -6.06
CA ALA A 55 -2.94 -2.38 -5.32
C ALA A 55 -1.92 -3.24 -4.55
N SER A 56 -2.39 -4.38 -4.00
CA SER A 56 -1.55 -5.25 -3.18
C SER A 56 -0.57 -6.06 -4.01
N PHE A 57 -1.00 -6.77 -5.06
CA PHE A 57 -0.09 -7.60 -5.86
C PHE A 57 0.85 -6.75 -6.72
N THR A 58 0.41 -5.60 -7.26
CA THR A 58 1.31 -4.69 -7.98
C THR A 58 2.32 -4.05 -7.03
N GLY A 59 1.90 -3.72 -5.81
CA GLY A 59 2.81 -3.25 -4.77
C GLY A 59 3.83 -4.30 -4.35
N ASP A 60 3.45 -5.57 -4.23
CA ASP A 60 4.38 -6.66 -3.92
C ASP A 60 5.34 -6.93 -5.07
N ALA A 61 4.86 -6.86 -6.31
CA ALA A 61 5.68 -6.96 -7.51
C ALA A 61 6.70 -5.80 -7.60
N ALA A 62 6.29 -4.56 -7.26
CA ALA A 62 7.21 -3.42 -7.16
C ALA A 62 8.31 -3.69 -6.12
N VAL A 63 7.93 -4.12 -4.92
CA VAL A 63 8.89 -4.44 -3.85
C VAL A 63 9.81 -5.59 -4.23
N ALA A 64 9.31 -6.61 -4.93
CA ALA A 64 10.14 -7.72 -5.42
C ALA A 64 11.21 -7.23 -6.42
N ASN A 65 10.85 -6.32 -7.33
CA ASN A 65 11.81 -5.66 -8.23
C ASN A 65 12.84 -4.83 -7.46
N ALA A 66 12.41 -4.07 -6.43
CA ALA A 66 13.34 -3.33 -5.59
C ALA A 66 14.35 -4.24 -4.87
N ILE A 67 13.94 -5.43 -4.42
CA ILE A 67 14.88 -6.41 -3.83
C ILE A 67 15.90 -6.86 -4.86
N VAL A 68 15.48 -7.17 -6.09
CA VAL A 68 16.38 -7.58 -7.17
C VAL A 68 17.34 -6.45 -7.54
N ASP A 69 16.86 -5.21 -7.62
CA ASP A 69 17.68 -4.04 -7.86
C ASP A 69 18.78 -3.89 -6.79
N ILE A 70 18.42 -4.03 -5.52
CA ILE A 70 19.37 -4.01 -4.41
C ILE A 70 20.35 -5.17 -4.51
N LEU A 71 19.88 -6.40 -4.72
CA LEU A 71 20.74 -7.58 -4.83
C LEU A 71 21.71 -7.47 -6.03
N SER A 72 21.30 -6.84 -7.12
CA SER A 72 22.14 -6.65 -8.31
C SER A 72 23.35 -5.75 -8.07
N THR A 73 23.36 -4.98 -6.97
CA THR A 73 24.52 -4.16 -6.56
C THR A 73 25.67 -5.01 -6.01
N PHE A 74 25.36 -6.18 -5.42
CA PHE A 74 26.35 -7.11 -4.85
C PHE A 74 26.61 -8.32 -5.74
N LEU A 75 25.56 -8.83 -6.35
CA LEU A 75 25.55 -10.07 -7.11
C LEU A 75 25.16 -9.80 -8.56
N PRO A 76 26.13 -9.62 -9.46
CA PRO A 76 25.87 -9.29 -10.87
C PRO A 76 24.95 -10.27 -11.59
N VAL A 77 24.83 -11.52 -11.10
CA VAL A 77 23.91 -12.52 -11.63
C VAL A 77 22.45 -12.04 -11.63
N PHE A 78 22.05 -11.18 -10.70
CA PHE A 78 20.71 -10.58 -10.67
C PHE A 78 20.48 -9.48 -11.72
N LYS A 79 21.43 -9.21 -12.61
CA LYS A 79 21.21 -8.43 -13.83
C LYS A 79 20.61 -9.28 -14.95
N ASP A 80 20.73 -10.63 -14.84
CA ASP A 80 20.18 -11.57 -15.81
C ASP A 80 18.70 -11.83 -15.57
N PHE A 81 17.92 -11.85 -16.65
CA PHE A 81 16.48 -12.07 -16.63
C PHE A 81 16.08 -13.42 -16.00
N TRP A 82 16.84 -14.48 -16.27
CA TRP A 82 16.54 -15.81 -15.75
C TRP A 82 16.77 -15.90 -14.24
N ALA A 83 17.85 -15.29 -13.76
CA ALA A 83 18.12 -15.24 -12.32
C ALA A 83 17.06 -14.44 -11.55
N GLN A 84 16.61 -13.30 -12.10
CA GLN A 84 15.50 -12.52 -11.56
C GLN A 84 14.22 -13.33 -11.55
N SER A 85 13.87 -13.99 -12.67
CA SER A 85 12.67 -14.80 -12.79
C SER A 85 12.65 -15.95 -11.78
N LEU A 86 13.79 -16.64 -11.62
CA LEU A 86 13.93 -17.69 -10.61
C LEU A 86 13.72 -17.17 -9.19
N PHE A 87 14.30 -15.99 -8.89
CA PHE A 87 14.09 -15.33 -7.59
C PHE A 87 12.61 -15.02 -7.35
N PHE A 88 11.89 -14.46 -8.34
CA PHE A 88 10.47 -14.17 -8.21
C PHE A 88 9.64 -15.44 -8.03
N ILE A 89 9.97 -16.54 -8.75
CA ILE A 89 9.33 -17.85 -8.53
C ILE A 89 9.51 -18.29 -7.07
N LEU A 90 10.74 -18.33 -6.58
CA LEU A 90 11.04 -18.77 -5.22
C LEU A 90 10.36 -17.87 -4.18
N LEU A 91 10.33 -16.56 -4.39
CA LEU A 91 9.71 -15.60 -3.50
C LEU A 91 8.19 -15.80 -3.43
N PHE A 92 7.49 -15.71 -4.56
CA PHE A 92 6.03 -15.75 -4.58
C PHE A 92 5.49 -17.15 -4.31
N PHE A 93 5.96 -18.17 -5.03
CA PHE A 93 5.45 -19.53 -4.86
C PHE A 93 5.98 -20.19 -3.59
N GLY A 94 7.20 -19.85 -3.15
CA GLY A 94 7.73 -20.32 -1.87
C GLY A 94 6.86 -19.85 -0.70
N PHE A 95 6.59 -18.54 -0.59
CA PHE A 95 5.68 -18.02 0.44
C PHE A 95 4.24 -18.48 0.22
N GLY A 96 3.79 -18.62 -1.03
CA GLY A 96 2.49 -19.20 -1.36
C GLY A 96 2.34 -20.61 -0.79
N TYR A 97 3.31 -21.46 -1.02
CA TYR A 97 3.34 -22.82 -0.50
C TYR A 97 3.30 -22.86 1.04
N ILE A 98 4.17 -22.06 1.70
CA ILE A 98 4.18 -21.94 3.16
C ILE A 98 2.80 -21.52 3.69
N ASN A 99 2.11 -20.61 3.02
CA ASN A 99 0.77 -20.17 3.42
C ASN A 99 -0.31 -21.22 3.17
N ILE A 100 -0.20 -22.03 2.10
CA ILE A 100 -1.13 -23.14 1.82
C ILE A 100 -1.04 -24.19 2.91
N ILE A 101 0.16 -24.59 3.32
CA ILE A 101 0.33 -25.62 4.38
C ILE A 101 0.03 -25.08 5.80
N GLY A 102 -0.22 -23.77 5.94
CA GLY A 102 -0.78 -23.20 7.17
C GLY A 102 0.18 -23.09 8.35
N LEU A 103 1.45 -22.79 8.12
CA LEU A 103 2.41 -22.56 9.20
C LEU A 103 1.98 -21.37 10.08
N LYS A 104 1.48 -21.68 11.27
CA LYS A 104 1.12 -20.72 12.30
C LYS A 104 2.40 -20.12 12.92
N LYS A 105 2.92 -19.03 12.37
CA LYS A 105 3.96 -18.24 13.05
C LYS A 105 3.38 -16.92 13.53
N GLY A 106 3.40 -16.78 14.84
CA GLY A 106 2.62 -15.87 15.61
C GLY A 106 3.06 -14.39 15.58
N VAL A 107 2.27 -13.58 16.27
CA VAL A 107 2.37 -12.13 16.53
C VAL A 107 3.76 -11.67 16.98
N GLY A 108 4.55 -12.53 17.64
CA GLY A 108 5.93 -12.23 18.05
C GLY A 108 6.88 -11.96 16.88
N PHE A 109 6.72 -12.69 15.77
CA PHE A 109 7.54 -12.51 14.57
C PHE A 109 7.31 -11.14 13.92
N VAL A 110 6.06 -10.65 13.91
CA VAL A 110 5.72 -9.32 13.36
C VAL A 110 6.38 -8.21 14.18
N LYS A 111 6.44 -8.32 15.50
CA LYS A 111 7.12 -7.36 16.37
C LYS A 111 8.62 -7.30 16.11
N ILE A 112 9.28 -8.44 15.99
CA ILE A 112 10.73 -8.52 15.67
C ILE A 112 11.01 -7.88 14.32
N ILE A 113 10.23 -8.22 13.29
CA ILE A 113 10.39 -7.61 11.95
C ILE A 113 10.18 -6.09 12.00
N THR A 114 9.24 -5.60 12.80
CA THR A 114 9.01 -4.15 12.91
C THR A 114 10.21 -3.42 13.51
N VAL A 115 10.84 -3.99 14.55
CA VAL A 115 12.07 -3.43 15.13
C VAL A 115 13.22 -3.50 14.14
N LEU A 116 13.40 -4.63 13.46
CA LEU A 116 14.44 -4.80 12.45
C LEU A 116 14.29 -3.86 11.25
N LYS A 117 13.06 -3.45 10.93
CA LYS A 117 12.79 -2.46 9.87
C LYS A 117 13.17 -1.04 10.26
N LEU A 118 12.87 -0.66 11.50
CA LEU A 118 13.06 0.71 11.98
C LEU A 118 14.51 0.95 12.42
N ALA A 119 15.19 -0.04 12.99
CA ALA A 119 16.54 0.12 13.51
C ALA A 119 17.54 0.66 12.47
N PRO A 120 17.65 0.14 11.24
CA PRO A 120 18.55 0.68 10.24
C PRO A 120 18.23 2.13 9.85
N LEU A 121 16.94 2.48 9.76
CA LEU A 121 16.51 3.85 9.43
C LEU A 121 16.86 4.83 10.54
N LEU A 122 16.67 4.42 11.80
CA LEU A 122 17.04 5.22 12.97
C LEU A 122 18.56 5.39 13.07
N LEU A 123 19.36 4.38 12.71
CA LEU A 123 20.81 4.50 12.63
C LEU A 123 21.24 5.58 11.63
N ILE A 124 20.66 5.58 10.43
CA ILE A 124 20.92 6.65 9.44
C ILE A 124 20.57 8.03 10.03
N ILE A 125 19.43 8.15 10.72
CA ILE A 125 19.00 9.43 11.30
C ILE A 125 19.97 9.90 12.37
N ILE A 126 20.36 9.00 13.30
CA ILE A 126 21.20 9.35 14.45
C ILE A 126 22.64 9.68 14.03
N PHE A 127 23.22 8.86 13.15
CA PHE A 127 24.62 9.04 12.76
C PHE A 127 24.78 9.95 11.52
N GLY A 128 23.79 10.00 10.63
CA GLY A 128 23.83 10.85 9.44
C GLY A 128 23.68 12.34 9.73
N TYR A 129 23.10 12.70 10.89
CA TYR A 129 22.90 14.10 11.26
C TYR A 129 24.21 14.90 11.31
N THR A 130 25.32 14.29 11.72
CA THR A 130 26.62 14.95 11.83
C THR A 130 27.29 15.20 10.48
N GLU A 131 26.92 14.46 9.44
CA GLU A 131 27.49 14.53 8.09
C GLU A 131 26.65 15.40 7.13
N VAL A 132 25.59 16.02 7.61
CA VAL A 132 24.72 16.90 6.81
C VAL A 132 25.43 18.19 6.45
N SER A 133 25.65 18.44 5.16
CA SER A 133 26.06 19.74 4.64
C SER A 133 24.83 20.60 4.33
N ILE A 134 24.73 21.75 4.98
CA ILE A 134 23.60 22.68 4.79
C ILE A 134 23.55 23.18 3.34
N SER A 135 24.69 23.33 2.68
CA SER A 135 24.77 23.74 1.26
C SER A 135 23.99 22.79 0.34
N ASN A 136 23.94 21.49 0.65
CA ASN A 136 23.22 20.47 -0.11
C ASN A 136 21.70 20.58 0.03
N LEU A 137 21.20 21.38 0.97
CA LEU A 137 19.76 21.57 1.22
C LEU A 137 19.20 22.81 0.53
N TYR A 138 20.06 23.68 -0.02
CA TYR A 138 19.60 24.83 -0.79
C TYR A 138 19.01 24.40 -2.13
N TRP A 139 17.97 25.08 -2.53
CA TRP A 139 17.27 24.82 -3.78
C TRP A 139 17.79 25.78 -4.85
N GLU A 140 18.26 25.26 -5.95
CA GLU A 140 18.62 26.05 -7.12
C GLU A 140 17.39 26.60 -7.85
N SER A 141 16.28 25.86 -7.82
CA SER A 141 15.01 26.25 -8.45
C SER A 141 13.80 25.70 -7.70
N THR A 142 12.68 26.43 -7.76
CA THR A 142 11.40 25.93 -7.21
C THR A 142 10.80 24.89 -8.14
N PRO A 143 10.44 23.69 -7.63
CA PRO A 143 9.86 22.65 -8.47
C PRO A 143 8.47 23.06 -8.99
N SER A 144 8.17 22.72 -10.24
CA SER A 144 6.86 22.94 -10.84
C SER A 144 5.78 22.04 -10.19
N SER A 145 4.50 22.44 -10.32
CA SER A 145 3.38 21.63 -9.82
C SER A 145 3.29 20.26 -10.50
N ALA A 146 3.75 20.14 -11.76
CA ALA A 146 3.81 18.87 -12.48
C ALA A 146 4.84 17.93 -11.84
N GLN A 147 6.05 18.41 -11.60
CA GLN A 147 7.12 17.64 -10.95
C GLN A 147 6.74 17.21 -9.53
N ILE A 148 6.08 18.07 -8.75
CA ILE A 148 5.59 17.71 -7.42
C ILE A 148 4.55 16.59 -7.54
N GLY A 149 3.63 16.67 -8.49
CA GLY A 149 2.58 15.68 -8.68
C GLY A 149 3.10 14.31 -9.12
N GLU A 150 3.99 14.27 -10.12
CA GLU A 150 4.62 13.03 -10.58
C GLU A 150 5.44 12.35 -9.49
N MET A 151 6.26 13.13 -8.77
CA MET A 151 7.03 12.61 -7.65
C MET A 151 6.12 12.12 -6.52
N SER A 152 5.02 12.83 -6.24
CA SER A 152 4.06 12.45 -5.21
C SER A 152 3.35 11.13 -5.53
N LEU A 153 3.09 10.79 -6.80
CA LEU A 153 2.52 9.49 -7.18
C LEU A 153 3.44 8.32 -6.80
N ILE A 154 4.76 8.50 -6.95
CA ILE A 154 5.76 7.49 -6.56
C ILE A 154 5.88 7.44 -5.04
N LEU A 155 6.05 8.59 -4.40
CA LEU A 155 6.23 8.71 -2.94
C LEU A 155 4.98 8.29 -2.17
N PHE A 156 3.79 8.44 -2.76
CA PHE A 156 2.54 8.00 -2.14
C PHE A 156 2.55 6.50 -1.84
N PHE A 157 3.27 5.72 -2.66
CA PHE A 157 3.49 4.29 -2.40
C PHE A 157 4.09 4.01 -1.02
N ALA A 158 4.97 4.88 -0.53
CA ALA A 158 5.59 4.73 0.78
C ALA A 158 4.61 4.99 1.96
N PHE A 159 3.51 5.72 1.72
CA PHE A 159 2.51 6.01 2.74
C PHE A 159 1.36 4.99 2.78
N VAL A 160 1.24 4.13 1.77
CA VAL A 160 0.18 3.09 1.69
C VAL A 160 0.37 2.05 2.78
N GLY A 161 -0.71 1.76 3.51
CA GLY A 161 -0.71 0.67 4.51
C GLY A 161 -1.22 1.06 5.89
N ALA A 162 -1.31 2.35 6.22
CA ALA A 162 -1.87 2.82 7.49
C ALA A 162 -3.34 2.37 7.68
N GLU A 163 -4.11 2.30 6.60
CA GLU A 163 -5.50 1.85 6.56
C GLU A 163 -5.69 0.36 6.87
N LYS A 164 -4.64 -0.45 6.73
CA LYS A 164 -4.73 -1.91 6.95
C LYS A 164 -5.00 -2.26 8.40
N GLY A 165 -4.54 -1.43 9.34
CA GLY A 165 -4.87 -1.58 10.76
C GLY A 165 -6.38 -1.49 11.05
N LEU A 166 -7.14 -0.82 10.17
CA LEU A 166 -8.59 -0.67 10.31
C LEU A 166 -9.37 -1.94 9.99
N SER A 167 -8.80 -2.88 9.26
CA SER A 167 -9.41 -4.19 9.02
C SER A 167 -9.56 -5.02 10.30
N LEU A 168 -8.79 -4.67 11.35
CA LEU A 168 -8.83 -5.29 12.67
C LEU A 168 -9.66 -4.49 13.68
N SER A 169 -10.42 -3.49 13.25
CA SER A 169 -11.18 -2.58 14.13
C SER A 169 -12.15 -3.31 15.06
N GLY A 170 -12.68 -4.47 14.63
CA GLY A 170 -13.55 -5.33 15.45
C GLY A 170 -12.83 -5.99 16.66
N GLU A 171 -11.49 -6.06 16.66
CA GLU A 171 -10.68 -6.63 17.73
C GLU A 171 -10.10 -5.57 18.68
N VAL A 172 -10.29 -4.28 18.35
CA VAL A 172 -9.73 -3.16 19.11
C VAL A 172 -10.62 -2.79 20.29
N LYS A 173 -10.02 -2.67 21.48
CA LYS A 173 -10.74 -2.14 22.66
C LYS A 173 -11.02 -0.65 22.46
N ASN A 174 -12.27 -0.23 22.70
CA ASN A 174 -12.73 1.15 22.53
C ASN A 174 -12.39 1.75 21.15
N PRO A 175 -12.83 1.14 20.04
CA PRO A 175 -12.39 1.50 18.69
C PRO A 175 -12.65 2.97 18.35
N LYS A 176 -13.75 3.55 18.85
CA LYS A 176 -14.13 4.97 18.65
C LYS A 176 -13.04 5.97 19.10
N LYS A 177 -12.26 5.64 20.13
CA LYS A 177 -11.18 6.50 20.67
C LYS A 177 -9.81 6.02 20.23
N THR A 178 -9.60 4.70 20.20
CA THR A 178 -8.28 4.11 19.94
C THR A 178 -7.88 4.26 18.45
N ILE A 179 -8.82 4.04 17.53
CA ILE A 179 -8.54 4.10 16.08
C ILE A 179 -8.09 5.50 15.65
N PRO A 180 -8.82 6.60 15.94
CA PRO A 180 -8.38 7.94 15.52
C PRO A 180 -7.02 8.32 16.09
N LYS A 181 -6.74 7.98 17.36
CA LYS A 181 -5.45 8.25 17.98
C LYS A 181 -4.31 7.46 17.35
N ALA A 182 -4.52 6.17 17.10
CA ALA A 182 -3.53 5.32 16.46
C ALA A 182 -3.19 5.80 15.04
N ILE A 183 -4.20 6.17 14.26
CA ILE A 183 -4.03 6.75 12.91
C ILE A 183 -3.20 8.04 12.99
N ALA A 184 -3.62 9.00 13.83
CA ALA A 184 -2.93 10.28 13.95
C ALA A 184 -1.46 10.09 14.36
N LEU A 185 -1.20 9.27 15.39
CA LEU A 185 0.15 8.98 15.85
C LEU A 185 1.02 8.30 14.77
N SER A 186 0.44 7.35 14.04
CA SER A 186 1.14 6.64 12.97
C SER A 186 1.53 7.58 11.83
N ILE A 187 0.63 8.46 11.38
CA ILE A 187 0.90 9.40 10.29
C ILE A 187 1.99 10.38 10.70
N ILE A 188 1.89 10.95 11.91
CA ILE A 188 2.90 11.90 12.43
C ILE A 188 4.27 11.22 12.53
N ALA A 189 4.34 10.01 13.09
CA ALA A 189 5.59 9.28 13.25
C ALA A 189 6.22 8.93 11.88
N ILE A 190 5.43 8.44 10.93
CA ILE A 190 5.91 8.10 9.58
C ILE A 190 6.40 9.37 8.86
N LEU A 191 5.64 10.46 8.93
CA LEU A 191 6.01 11.72 8.27
C LEU A 191 7.31 12.27 8.82
N ILE A 192 7.49 12.28 10.14
CA ILE A 192 8.74 12.72 10.79
C ILE A 192 9.92 11.86 10.32
N ILE A 193 9.78 10.53 10.35
CA ILE A 193 10.84 9.61 9.93
C ILE A 193 11.20 9.85 8.46
N TYR A 194 10.22 9.96 7.57
CA TYR A 194 10.47 10.15 6.14
C TYR A 194 11.12 11.49 5.82
N ILE A 195 10.69 12.58 6.48
CA ILE A 195 11.30 13.89 6.32
C ILE A 195 12.74 13.87 6.83
N LEU A 196 13.00 13.30 8.00
CA LEU A 196 14.36 13.20 8.54
C LEU A 196 15.28 12.39 7.64
N ILE A 197 14.84 11.22 7.16
CA ILE A 197 15.61 10.39 6.22
C ILE A 197 15.89 11.17 4.94
N GLN A 198 14.90 11.86 4.38
CA GLN A 198 15.08 12.63 3.15
C GLN A 198 16.04 13.81 3.35
N LEU A 199 15.92 14.53 4.46
CA LEU A 199 16.83 15.64 4.81
C LEU A 199 18.27 15.16 4.94
N ILE A 200 18.48 14.06 5.65
CA ILE A 200 19.81 13.49 5.84
C ILE A 200 20.36 12.96 4.50
N SER A 201 19.56 12.22 3.74
CA SER A 201 20.00 11.70 2.44
C SER A 201 20.38 12.83 1.48
N GLN A 202 19.59 13.89 1.42
CA GLN A 202 19.90 15.06 0.61
C GLN A 202 21.09 15.84 1.16
N GLY A 203 21.18 16.02 2.48
CA GLY A 203 22.25 16.75 3.13
C GLY A 203 23.61 16.07 3.04
N VAL A 204 23.64 14.72 3.07
CA VAL A 204 24.88 13.93 2.98
C VAL A 204 25.36 13.82 1.53
N LEU A 205 24.49 13.44 0.59
CA LEU A 205 24.88 13.12 -0.79
C LEU A 205 24.63 14.29 -1.78
N GLY A 206 23.85 15.30 -1.42
CA GLY A 206 23.55 16.43 -2.31
C GLY A 206 23.01 15.99 -3.67
N ASP A 207 23.57 16.54 -4.74
CA ASP A 207 23.16 16.25 -6.13
C ASP A 207 23.52 14.84 -6.58
N THR A 208 24.53 14.23 -5.95
CA THR A 208 24.94 12.85 -6.26
C THR A 208 23.91 11.81 -5.85
N LEU A 209 22.96 12.17 -4.95
CA LEU A 209 21.86 11.29 -4.53
C LEU A 209 21.07 10.72 -5.72
N SER A 210 20.92 11.52 -6.79
CA SER A 210 20.22 11.12 -8.01
C SER A 210 20.93 10.00 -8.80
N ASN A 211 22.22 9.78 -8.57
CA ASN A 211 23.03 8.75 -9.25
C ASN A 211 22.81 7.35 -8.64
N TYR A 212 22.29 7.28 -7.41
CA TYR A 212 22.13 6.03 -6.66
C TYR A 212 20.67 5.53 -6.65
N ASN A 213 20.06 5.41 -7.83
CA ASN A 213 18.64 5.08 -7.98
C ASN A 213 18.24 3.71 -7.42
N LYS A 214 19.17 2.75 -7.32
CA LYS A 214 18.87 1.37 -6.87
C LYS A 214 18.94 1.20 -5.36
N ASN A 215 19.89 1.89 -4.69
CA ASN A 215 20.11 1.70 -3.25
C ASN A 215 20.58 3.01 -2.57
N PRO A 216 19.79 4.10 -2.66
CA PRO A 216 20.22 5.42 -2.19
C PRO A 216 20.55 5.45 -0.70
N LEU A 217 19.73 4.79 0.15
CA LEU A 217 19.95 4.80 1.61
C LEU A 217 21.21 4.03 2.02
N ALA A 218 21.60 3.01 1.27
CA ALA A 218 22.84 2.31 1.56
C ALA A 218 24.08 3.18 1.24
N GLU A 219 24.01 4.01 0.19
CA GLU A 219 25.11 4.97 -0.10
C GLU A 219 25.19 6.08 0.96
N VAL A 220 24.06 6.56 1.45
CA VAL A 220 24.06 7.45 2.62
C VAL A 220 24.75 6.77 3.79
N ALA A 221 24.40 5.53 4.09
CA ALA A 221 25.02 4.75 5.17
C ALA A 221 26.50 4.45 4.90
N ASN A 222 26.91 4.28 3.64
CA ASN A 222 28.30 4.12 3.27
C ASN A 222 29.11 5.37 3.59
N THR A 223 28.59 6.55 3.28
CA THR A 223 29.22 7.82 3.59
C THR A 223 29.33 8.06 5.10
N VAL A 224 28.30 7.70 5.86
CA VAL A 224 28.20 7.97 7.30
C VAL A 224 28.91 6.93 8.16
N LEU A 225 28.79 5.63 7.83
CA LEU A 225 29.24 4.50 8.64
C LEU A 225 30.23 3.59 7.90
N GLY A 226 30.63 3.98 6.68
CA GLY A 226 31.51 3.18 5.84
C GLY A 226 30.85 1.90 5.30
N PRO A 227 31.65 0.94 4.76
CA PRO A 227 31.17 -0.29 4.13
C PRO A 227 30.27 -1.16 5.03
N VAL A 228 30.49 -1.10 6.35
CA VAL A 228 29.66 -1.80 7.31
C VAL A 228 28.22 -1.24 7.32
N GLY A 229 28.08 0.09 7.30
CA GLY A 229 26.80 0.77 7.20
C GLY A 229 26.06 0.41 5.90
N PHE A 230 26.76 0.45 4.76
CA PHE A 230 26.24 0.02 3.46
C PHE A 230 25.63 -1.40 3.54
N THR A 231 26.40 -2.34 4.12
CA THR A 231 25.98 -3.74 4.22
C THR A 231 24.76 -3.90 5.13
N ILE A 232 24.77 -3.29 6.30
CA ILE A 232 23.66 -3.38 7.28
C ILE A 232 22.37 -2.84 6.67
N ILE A 233 22.40 -1.66 6.04
CA ILE A 233 21.22 -1.04 5.44
C ILE A 233 20.69 -1.89 4.29
N THR A 234 21.56 -2.38 3.43
CA THR A 234 21.17 -3.18 2.26
C THR A 234 20.50 -4.49 2.65
N PHE A 235 21.13 -5.27 3.53
CA PHE A 235 20.54 -6.53 3.99
C PHE A 235 19.29 -6.29 4.85
N GLY A 236 19.30 -5.25 5.69
CA GLY A 236 18.14 -4.87 6.50
C GLY A 236 16.94 -4.48 5.63
N ALA A 237 17.17 -3.71 4.56
CA ALA A 237 16.13 -3.34 3.60
C ALA A 237 15.58 -4.58 2.85
N ALA A 238 16.45 -5.44 2.32
CA ALA A 238 16.04 -6.65 1.61
C ALA A 238 15.20 -7.58 2.51
N LEU A 239 15.64 -7.87 3.74
CA LEU A 239 14.89 -8.68 4.71
C LEU A 239 13.55 -8.04 5.08
N SER A 240 13.52 -6.71 5.26
CA SER A 240 12.29 -5.96 5.52
C SER A 240 11.29 -6.09 4.38
N MET A 241 11.74 -5.97 3.13
CA MET A 241 10.92 -6.10 1.93
C MET A 241 10.37 -7.51 1.78
N ILE A 242 11.20 -8.55 1.96
CA ILE A 242 10.78 -9.96 1.96
C ILE A 242 9.70 -10.21 3.02
N GLY A 243 9.90 -9.70 4.24
CA GLY A 243 8.93 -9.80 5.33
C GLY A 243 7.60 -9.10 5.01
N SER A 244 7.63 -7.97 4.29
CA SER A 244 6.44 -7.26 3.84
C SER A 244 5.64 -8.09 2.84
N ILE A 245 6.29 -8.64 1.80
CA ILE A 245 5.66 -9.50 0.79
C ILE A 245 5.06 -10.74 1.46
N SER A 246 5.81 -11.42 2.33
CA SER A 246 5.32 -12.59 3.09
C SER A 246 4.04 -12.28 3.87
N SER A 247 4.00 -11.13 4.54
CA SER A 247 2.82 -10.70 5.32
C SER A 247 1.61 -10.42 4.44
N LYS A 248 1.81 -9.88 3.24
CA LYS A 248 0.73 -9.60 2.29
C LYS A 248 0.23 -10.88 1.60
N ILE A 249 1.12 -11.81 1.22
CA ILE A 249 0.72 -13.13 0.71
C ILE A 249 -0.10 -13.89 1.77
N LEU A 250 0.14 -13.65 3.05
CA LEU A 250 -0.68 -14.21 4.12
C LEU A 250 -2.07 -13.55 4.20
N SER A 251 -2.16 -12.23 4.12
CA SER A 251 -3.40 -11.48 4.43
C SER A 251 -4.30 -11.26 3.21
N MET A 252 -3.75 -10.89 2.05
CA MET A 252 -4.54 -10.45 0.90
C MET A 252 -5.37 -11.55 0.22
N PRO A 253 -4.90 -12.81 0.09
CA PRO A 253 -5.75 -13.88 -0.41
C PRO A 253 -7.01 -14.12 0.43
N ARG A 254 -6.97 -13.78 1.72
CA ARG A 254 -8.17 -13.89 2.57
C ARG A 254 -9.23 -12.84 2.24
N VAL A 255 -8.84 -11.68 1.72
CA VAL A 255 -9.78 -10.68 1.19
C VAL A 255 -10.47 -11.21 -0.05
N VAL A 256 -9.71 -11.81 -0.98
CA VAL A 256 -10.25 -12.47 -2.18
C VAL A 256 -11.22 -13.59 -1.79
N PHE A 257 -10.81 -14.45 -0.87
CA PHE A 257 -11.62 -15.55 -0.35
C PHE A 257 -12.93 -15.06 0.27
N ALA A 258 -12.86 -14.05 1.14
CA ALA A 258 -14.05 -13.48 1.79
C ALA A 258 -15.00 -12.86 0.77
N ALA A 259 -14.47 -12.10 -0.20
CA ALA A 259 -15.28 -11.51 -1.27
C ALA A 259 -15.95 -12.58 -2.14
N ALA A 260 -15.26 -13.69 -2.43
CA ALA A 260 -15.82 -14.82 -3.18
C ALA A 260 -16.87 -15.57 -2.34
N LYS A 261 -16.65 -15.78 -1.04
CA LYS A 261 -17.60 -16.44 -0.13
C LYS A 261 -18.88 -15.63 0.04
N ASN A 262 -18.78 -14.31 0.03
CA ASN A 262 -19.92 -13.38 0.12
C ASN A 262 -20.58 -13.11 -1.25
N ASN A 263 -20.23 -13.86 -2.30
CA ASN A 263 -20.73 -13.70 -3.67
C ASN A 263 -20.48 -12.30 -4.29
N VAL A 264 -19.53 -11.55 -3.76
CA VAL A 264 -19.08 -10.27 -4.33
C VAL A 264 -18.18 -10.54 -5.55
N ILE A 265 -17.25 -11.49 -5.43
CA ILE A 265 -16.52 -12.06 -6.56
C ILE A 265 -17.23 -13.38 -6.91
N PRO A 266 -17.90 -13.48 -8.08
CA PRO A 266 -18.76 -14.62 -8.38
C PRO A 266 -17.99 -15.84 -8.93
N ILE A 267 -16.75 -16.03 -8.50
CA ILE A 267 -15.91 -17.20 -8.82
C ILE A 267 -15.90 -18.11 -7.59
N LYS A 268 -16.86 -19.05 -7.53
CA LYS A 268 -17.06 -19.97 -6.38
C LYS A 268 -15.77 -20.70 -5.96
N LYS A 269 -14.88 -21.05 -6.90
CA LYS A 269 -13.61 -21.73 -6.59
C LYS A 269 -12.70 -20.90 -5.68
N LEU A 270 -12.71 -19.57 -5.75
CA LEU A 270 -11.90 -18.70 -4.89
C LEU A 270 -12.39 -18.69 -3.43
N GLY A 271 -13.67 -19.04 -3.21
CA GLY A 271 -14.28 -19.20 -1.88
C GLY A 271 -14.11 -20.61 -1.28
N THR A 272 -13.24 -21.46 -1.84
CA THR A 272 -13.00 -22.83 -1.32
C THR A 272 -11.77 -22.90 -0.42
N VAL A 273 -11.82 -23.80 0.56
CA VAL A 273 -10.67 -24.10 1.45
C VAL A 273 -10.07 -25.45 1.11
N HIS A 274 -8.77 -25.58 1.34
CA HIS A 274 -8.05 -26.84 1.16
C HIS A 274 -8.52 -27.87 2.20
N LYS A 275 -8.86 -29.10 1.78
CA LYS A 275 -9.43 -30.14 2.67
C LYS A 275 -8.54 -30.47 3.88
N LYS A 276 -7.22 -30.54 3.69
CA LYS A 276 -6.25 -30.90 4.75
C LYS A 276 -5.80 -29.72 5.61
N TYR A 277 -5.58 -28.55 4.98
CA TYR A 277 -4.92 -27.41 5.64
C TYR A 277 -5.89 -26.29 6.05
N ALA A 278 -7.16 -26.38 5.63
CA ALA A 278 -8.20 -25.37 5.88
C ALA A 278 -7.80 -23.93 5.47
N THR A 279 -6.96 -23.81 4.44
CA THR A 279 -6.47 -22.54 3.88
C THR A 279 -7.13 -22.22 2.55
N PRO A 280 -7.30 -20.95 2.16
CA PRO A 280 -7.91 -20.54 0.90
C PRO A 280 -6.93 -20.68 -0.28
N TYR A 281 -6.54 -21.92 -0.60
CA TYR A 281 -5.45 -22.24 -1.52
C TYR A 281 -5.61 -21.65 -2.92
N MET A 282 -6.83 -21.62 -3.47
CA MET A 282 -7.09 -21.06 -4.80
C MET A 282 -6.90 -19.54 -4.82
N ALA A 283 -7.32 -18.86 -3.77
CA ALA A 283 -7.09 -17.42 -3.63
C ALA A 283 -5.59 -17.11 -3.44
N ILE A 284 -4.84 -17.96 -2.72
CA ILE A 284 -3.38 -17.86 -2.56
C ILE A 284 -2.71 -18.03 -3.92
N LEU A 285 -3.05 -19.10 -4.67
CA LEU A 285 -2.49 -19.34 -6.00
C LEU A 285 -2.75 -18.17 -6.95
N LEU A 286 -3.98 -17.68 -7.02
CA LEU A 286 -4.30 -16.51 -7.84
C LEU A 286 -3.40 -15.31 -7.49
N TYR A 287 -3.27 -15.01 -6.19
CA TYR A 287 -2.49 -13.86 -5.74
C TYR A 287 -1.00 -13.97 -6.07
N VAL A 288 -0.39 -15.13 -5.82
CA VAL A 288 1.03 -15.35 -6.10
C VAL A 288 1.32 -15.40 -7.60
N CYS A 289 0.41 -15.98 -8.41
CA CYS A 289 0.54 -15.94 -9.87
C CYS A 289 0.50 -14.51 -10.40
N LEU A 290 -0.45 -13.68 -9.93
CA LEU A 290 -0.51 -12.27 -10.32
C LEU A 290 0.74 -11.50 -9.89
N GLY A 291 1.18 -11.68 -8.63
CA GLY A 291 2.41 -11.05 -8.14
C GLY A 291 3.63 -11.42 -8.97
N PHE A 292 3.80 -12.69 -9.29
CA PHE A 292 4.88 -13.20 -10.13
C PHE A 292 4.82 -12.62 -11.57
N CYS A 293 3.67 -12.72 -12.24
CA CYS A 293 3.51 -12.22 -13.61
C CYS A 293 3.83 -10.72 -13.70
N PHE A 294 3.31 -9.92 -12.76
CA PHE A 294 3.57 -8.48 -12.76
C PHE A 294 5.03 -8.15 -12.40
N SER A 295 5.70 -8.95 -11.58
CA SER A 295 7.13 -8.75 -11.29
C SER A 295 8.02 -8.94 -12.53
N ILE A 296 7.62 -9.82 -13.46
CA ILE A 296 8.37 -10.03 -14.72
C ILE A 296 8.11 -8.92 -15.73
N ILE A 297 6.86 -8.42 -15.79
CA ILE A 297 6.43 -7.49 -16.85
C ILE A 297 6.86 -6.04 -16.54
N GLY A 298 6.83 -5.65 -15.27
CA GLY A 298 7.02 -4.25 -14.85
C GLY A 298 8.21 -4.05 -13.91
N GLY A 299 8.82 -2.85 -14.00
CA GLY A 299 9.83 -2.39 -13.04
C GLY A 299 9.22 -1.77 -11.78
N PHE A 300 10.07 -1.44 -10.80
CA PHE A 300 9.63 -0.85 -9.53
C PHE A 300 8.74 0.39 -9.72
N LYS A 301 9.19 1.35 -10.54
CA LYS A 301 8.51 2.66 -10.70
C LYS A 301 7.11 2.51 -11.27
N GLU A 302 6.96 1.75 -12.34
CA GLU A 302 5.67 1.53 -13.03
C GLU A 302 4.67 0.84 -12.11
N LEU A 303 5.11 -0.22 -11.44
CA LEU A 303 4.28 -1.01 -10.55
C LEU A 303 3.89 -0.24 -9.28
N ALA A 304 4.80 0.56 -8.72
CA ALA A 304 4.53 1.42 -7.57
C ALA A 304 3.48 2.49 -7.92
N ILE A 305 3.55 3.08 -9.13
CA ILE A 305 2.53 4.04 -9.60
C ILE A 305 1.17 3.37 -9.76
N ILE A 306 1.11 2.14 -10.32
CA ILE A 306 -0.14 1.40 -10.47
C ILE A 306 -0.75 1.07 -9.11
N SER A 307 0.08 0.61 -8.16
CA SER A 307 -0.33 0.36 -6.78
C SER A 307 -0.87 1.61 -6.10
N SER A 308 -0.16 2.74 -6.23
CA SER A 308 -0.57 4.04 -5.68
C SER A 308 -1.88 4.54 -6.29
N ALA A 309 -2.02 4.47 -7.61
CA ALA A 309 -3.23 4.90 -8.30
C ALA A 309 -4.45 4.06 -7.90
N SER A 310 -4.28 2.72 -7.80
CA SER A 310 -5.33 1.83 -7.31
C SER A 310 -5.76 2.20 -5.89
N THR A 311 -4.80 2.51 -5.02
CA THR A 311 -5.07 2.94 -3.64
C THR A 311 -5.75 4.31 -3.59
N LEU A 312 -5.34 5.26 -4.43
CA LEU A 312 -5.99 6.57 -4.54
C LEU A 312 -7.44 6.46 -4.97
N LEU A 313 -7.77 5.55 -5.88
CA LEU A 313 -9.18 5.28 -6.26
C LEU A 313 -10.00 4.72 -5.09
N ILE A 314 -9.41 3.84 -4.27
CA ILE A 314 -10.07 3.37 -3.04
C ILE A 314 -10.30 4.54 -2.07
N TYR A 315 -9.29 5.39 -1.88
CA TYR A 315 -9.38 6.55 -0.99
C TYR A 315 -10.39 7.60 -1.47
N LEU A 316 -10.54 7.73 -2.79
CA LEU A 316 -11.61 8.53 -3.38
C LEU A 316 -12.99 8.00 -2.98
N GLY A 317 -13.19 6.68 -3.08
CA GLY A 317 -14.41 6.00 -2.61
C GLY A 317 -14.67 6.23 -1.11
N ILE A 318 -13.64 6.17 -0.28
CA ILE A 318 -13.71 6.45 1.17
C ILE A 318 -14.11 7.90 1.43
N SER A 319 -13.54 8.85 0.70
CA SER A 319 -13.89 10.27 0.84
C SER A 319 -15.36 10.53 0.49
N PHE A 320 -15.87 9.93 -0.60
CA PHE A 320 -17.27 9.98 -0.95
C PHE A 320 -18.17 9.28 0.07
N ALA A 321 -17.74 8.12 0.62
CA ALA A 321 -18.49 7.42 1.68
C ALA A 321 -18.61 8.30 2.94
N THR A 322 -17.54 9.02 3.29
CA THR A 322 -17.55 9.98 4.41
C THR A 322 -18.53 11.14 4.15
N ILE A 323 -18.56 11.70 2.94
CA ILE A 323 -19.51 12.75 2.55
C ILE A 323 -20.95 12.21 2.70
N LYS A 324 -21.21 11.00 2.20
CA LYS A 324 -22.53 10.36 2.30
C LYS A 324 -22.93 10.08 3.75
N LEU A 325 -22.01 9.59 4.58
CA LEU A 325 -22.26 9.40 6.01
C LEU A 325 -22.66 10.71 6.69
N LYS A 326 -21.94 11.81 6.38
CA LYS A 326 -22.25 13.13 6.94
C LYS A 326 -23.62 13.67 6.53
N ALA A 327 -24.09 13.32 5.34
CA ALA A 327 -25.44 13.68 4.85
C ALA A 327 -26.55 12.79 5.42
N SER A 328 -26.22 11.61 5.98
CA SER A 328 -27.20 10.64 6.49
C SER A 328 -27.65 10.96 7.91
N LYS A 329 -28.87 10.50 8.27
CA LYS A 329 -29.43 10.58 9.63
C LYS A 329 -28.64 9.74 10.66
N LEU A 330 -27.88 8.76 10.21
CA LEU A 330 -27.00 7.92 11.07
C LEU A 330 -26.01 8.75 11.91
N LYS A 331 -25.60 9.91 11.41
CA LYS A 331 -24.72 10.85 12.13
C LYS A 331 -25.30 11.29 13.48
N ASN A 332 -26.61 11.33 13.61
CA ASN A 332 -27.29 11.86 14.80
C ASN A 332 -27.58 10.78 15.85
N THR A 333 -27.45 9.49 15.48
CA THR A 333 -27.84 8.36 16.34
C THR A 333 -26.68 7.64 17.03
N THR A 334 -25.41 7.94 16.66
CA THR A 334 -24.23 7.26 17.22
C THR A 334 -23.15 8.25 17.65
N ASP A 335 -22.53 7.98 18.83
CA ASP A 335 -21.37 8.72 19.37
C ASP A 335 -20.04 8.32 18.66
N GLY A 336 -19.99 8.41 17.34
CA GLY A 336 -18.79 8.17 16.56
C GLY A 336 -17.85 9.38 16.55
N PHE A 337 -16.57 9.14 16.26
CA PHE A 337 -15.60 10.21 16.02
C PHE A 337 -16.02 11.00 14.77
N LYS A 338 -16.02 12.32 14.89
CA LYS A 338 -16.33 13.24 13.79
C LYS A 338 -15.06 14.04 13.47
N VAL A 339 -14.63 13.96 12.21
CA VAL A 339 -13.48 14.76 11.74
C VAL A 339 -13.81 16.25 11.88
N PRO A 340 -12.94 17.07 12.49
CA PRO A 340 -13.13 18.53 12.59
C PRO A 340 -13.24 19.15 11.20
N GLY A 341 -13.95 20.29 11.09
CA GLY A 341 -14.16 20.97 9.80
C GLY A 341 -15.31 20.45 8.92
N GLY A 342 -16.12 19.51 9.42
CA GLY A 342 -17.34 19.09 8.73
C GLY A 342 -17.07 18.46 7.34
N TYR A 343 -17.61 19.06 6.27
CA TYR A 343 -17.42 18.59 4.90
C TYR A 343 -16.08 19.01 4.26
N ILE A 344 -15.35 19.95 4.86
CA ILE A 344 -14.12 20.52 4.27
C ILE A 344 -13.08 19.42 4.03
N ILE A 345 -12.81 18.58 5.03
CA ILE A 345 -11.80 17.53 4.94
C ILE A 345 -12.11 16.49 3.86
N PRO A 346 -13.30 15.86 3.80
CA PRO A 346 -13.57 14.89 2.75
C PRO A 346 -13.67 15.53 1.34
N ILE A 347 -14.12 16.78 1.20
CA ILE A 347 -14.13 17.48 -0.09
C ILE A 347 -12.68 17.80 -0.51
N ALA A 348 -11.86 18.33 0.39
CA ALA A 348 -10.44 18.58 0.11
C ALA A 348 -9.72 17.29 -0.28
N SER A 349 -10.01 16.17 0.40
CA SER A 349 -9.48 14.85 0.05
C SER A 349 -9.85 14.47 -1.38
N VAL A 350 -11.12 14.62 -1.79
CA VAL A 350 -11.57 14.35 -3.16
C VAL A 350 -10.79 15.20 -4.17
N VAL A 351 -10.70 16.51 -3.94
CA VAL A 351 -10.03 17.45 -4.86
C VAL A 351 -8.55 17.08 -5.04
N VAL A 352 -7.85 16.84 -3.93
CA VAL A 352 -6.42 16.53 -3.98
C VAL A 352 -6.14 15.15 -4.59
N ILE A 353 -6.98 14.16 -4.32
CA ILE A 353 -6.86 12.83 -4.96
C ILE A 353 -7.10 12.94 -6.47
N LEU A 354 -8.13 13.66 -6.91
CA LEU A 354 -8.39 13.86 -8.34
C LEU A 354 -7.23 14.61 -9.01
N TRP A 355 -6.65 15.60 -8.33
CA TRP A 355 -5.46 16.28 -8.85
C TRP A 355 -4.25 15.33 -8.96
N LEU A 356 -4.00 14.47 -7.99
CA LEU A 356 -2.95 13.44 -8.10
C LEU A 356 -3.22 12.47 -9.24
N LEU A 357 -4.43 11.96 -9.37
CA LEU A 357 -4.80 11.04 -10.46
C LEU A 357 -4.65 11.70 -11.83
N SER A 358 -4.86 13.03 -11.96
CA SER A 358 -4.64 13.77 -13.19
C SER A 358 -3.17 13.85 -13.64
N LYS A 359 -2.23 13.50 -12.74
CA LYS A 359 -0.78 13.43 -13.05
C LYS A 359 -0.34 12.07 -13.60
N LEU A 360 -1.24 11.11 -13.68
CA LEU A 360 -0.97 9.84 -14.37
C LEU A 360 -0.81 10.08 -15.87
N SER A 361 0.07 9.29 -16.51
CA SER A 361 0.16 9.29 -17.97
C SER A 361 -1.16 8.87 -18.62
N GLN A 362 -1.42 9.34 -19.82
CA GLN A 362 -2.64 8.97 -20.56
C GLN A 362 -2.80 7.46 -20.71
N GLU A 363 -1.72 6.74 -20.97
CA GLU A 363 -1.72 5.26 -21.04
C GLU A 363 -2.24 4.62 -19.74
N LYS A 364 -1.77 5.10 -18.59
CA LYS A 364 -2.21 4.58 -17.28
C LYS A 364 -3.66 4.94 -17.00
N ILE A 365 -4.09 6.15 -17.34
CA ILE A 365 -5.50 6.56 -17.21
C ILE A 365 -6.39 5.64 -18.06
N MET A 366 -6.02 5.42 -19.34
CA MET A 366 -6.77 4.53 -20.24
C MET A 366 -6.77 3.08 -19.74
N MET A 367 -5.65 2.61 -19.21
CA MET A 367 -5.56 1.28 -18.58
C MET A 367 -6.55 1.16 -17.41
N PHE A 368 -6.58 2.13 -16.49
CA PHE A 368 -7.52 2.11 -15.35
C PHE A 368 -8.97 2.18 -15.80
N ILE A 369 -9.30 3.02 -16.77
CA ILE A 369 -10.65 3.10 -17.35
C ILE A 369 -11.02 1.75 -17.97
N GLY A 370 -10.13 1.15 -18.76
CA GLY A 370 -10.33 -0.17 -19.36
C GLY A 370 -10.57 -1.28 -18.33
N VAL A 371 -9.76 -1.30 -17.27
CA VAL A 371 -9.92 -2.24 -16.14
C VAL A 371 -11.27 -2.04 -15.47
N LEU A 372 -11.65 -0.81 -15.14
CA LEU A 372 -12.93 -0.53 -14.46
C LEU A 372 -14.12 -0.87 -15.35
N LEU A 373 -14.06 -0.60 -16.66
CA LEU A 373 -15.09 -0.99 -17.63
C LEU A 373 -15.21 -2.51 -17.75
N PHE A 374 -14.07 -3.22 -17.88
CA PHE A 374 -14.05 -4.68 -17.92
C PHE A 374 -14.67 -5.28 -16.66
N LEU A 375 -14.26 -4.81 -15.49
CA LEU A 375 -14.82 -5.26 -14.21
C LEU A 375 -16.33 -4.97 -14.10
N SER A 376 -16.77 -3.84 -14.63
CA SER A 376 -18.20 -3.50 -14.67
C SER A 376 -18.98 -4.48 -15.53
N ILE A 377 -18.49 -4.79 -16.73
CA ILE A 377 -19.09 -5.78 -17.63
C ILE A 377 -19.14 -7.14 -16.94
N VAL A 378 -18.05 -7.58 -16.31
CA VAL A 378 -17.99 -8.84 -15.56
C VAL A 378 -19.04 -8.87 -14.46
N PHE A 379 -19.12 -7.83 -13.63
CA PHE A 379 -20.08 -7.76 -12.54
C PHE A 379 -21.55 -7.87 -13.01
N PHE A 380 -21.91 -7.07 -14.01
CA PHE A 380 -23.29 -7.07 -14.51
C PHE A 380 -23.64 -8.36 -15.27
N SER A 381 -22.73 -8.92 -16.06
CA SER A 381 -22.91 -10.20 -16.71
C SER A 381 -23.18 -11.32 -15.71
N LEU A 382 -22.36 -11.41 -14.67
CA LEU A 382 -22.49 -12.44 -13.64
C LEU A 382 -23.79 -12.28 -12.81
N LYS A 383 -24.22 -11.05 -12.58
CA LYS A 383 -25.50 -10.78 -11.91
C LYS A 383 -26.69 -11.24 -12.76
N LEU A 384 -26.61 -11.12 -14.10
CA LEU A 384 -27.64 -11.62 -15.02
C LEU A 384 -27.72 -13.15 -15.00
N PHE A 385 -26.57 -13.84 -15.02
CA PHE A 385 -26.52 -15.31 -14.95
C PHE A 385 -27.04 -15.86 -13.61
N SER A 386 -26.73 -15.21 -12.50
CA SER A 386 -27.20 -15.61 -11.15
C SER A 386 -28.72 -15.50 -11.02
N LYS A 387 -29.38 -14.54 -11.66
CA LYS A 387 -30.84 -14.43 -11.66
C LYS A 387 -31.53 -15.53 -12.47
N LYS A 388 -30.90 -16.07 -13.52
CA LYS A 388 -31.47 -17.17 -14.30
C LYS A 388 -31.52 -18.51 -13.53
N THR A 389 -30.48 -18.79 -12.72
CA THR A 389 -30.39 -20.03 -11.94
C THR A 389 -31.27 -20.06 -10.68
N THR A 390 -31.87 -18.94 -10.28
CA THR A 390 -32.83 -18.89 -9.13
C THR A 390 -34.28 -18.98 -9.58
N ASN A 391 -34.55 -18.88 -10.88
CA ASN A 391 -35.89 -18.97 -11.45
C ASN A 391 -36.14 -20.31 -12.18
N GLU A 392 -35.20 -21.23 -12.17
CA GLU A 392 -35.32 -22.66 -12.50
C GLU A 392 -35.26 -23.51 -11.20
#